data_4b392a20ac2f2628c767bdaa170c075d
#
_entry.id   4b392a20ac2f2628c767bdaa170c075d
#
_cell.length_a   1.000
_cell.length_b   1.000
_cell.length_c   1.000
_cell.angle_alpha   90.00
_cell.angle_beta   90.00
_cell.angle_gamma   90.00
#
_symmetry.space_group_name_H-M   'P 1'
#
loop_
_entity.id
_entity.type
_entity.pdbx_description
1 polymer ?
#
loop_
_entity_poly.entity_id
_entity_poly.type
_entity_poly.pdbx_seq_one_letter_code
_entity_poly.pdbx_strand_id
1 'polypeptide(L)'
;MSEERRKMLADYGAELVLTPAAEGMGGAVAAAKRIVKERGGFFADQFGNPSSVKAHFETTAPEIFSALPSVKAIVAGVGSGGTAIGIKKYIVAHGLDCKVFALEPAESPLMSEGRAGAHLIQGIGANFIPALVDTKAFDGILTVRGEDAVREVGALFRTYGIECGISSAAAVLGARALRKDTDGDILAILPDRADRYPSSLYH
;
A
#
# COMPACT_ATOMS: atom_id res chain seq x y z
N MET A 1 -4.72 10.04 10.50
CA MET A 1 -5.61 10.25 9.31
C MET A 1 -5.77 11.75 9.09
N SER A 2 -5.62 12.21 7.84
CA SER A 2 -5.72 13.64 7.46
C SER A 2 -7.14 14.20 7.64
N GLU A 3 -7.27 15.53 7.68
CA GLU A 3 -8.59 16.21 7.79
C GLU A 3 -9.42 15.97 6.54
N GLU A 4 -8.82 15.97 5.36
CA GLU A 4 -9.48 15.72 4.09
C GLU A 4 -10.16 14.34 4.07
N ARG A 5 -9.47 13.31 4.57
CA ARG A 5 -10.05 11.96 4.69
C ARG A 5 -11.18 11.89 5.70
N ARG A 6 -11.05 12.60 6.83
CA ARG A 6 -12.15 12.67 7.84
C ARG A 6 -13.38 13.32 7.25
N LYS A 7 -13.18 14.43 6.55
CA LYS A 7 -14.28 15.14 5.89
C LYS A 7 -14.95 14.26 4.84
N MET A 8 -14.18 13.62 3.97
CA MET A 8 -14.69 12.72 2.93
C MET A 8 -15.55 11.59 3.54
N LEU A 9 -15.09 10.95 4.60
CA LEU A 9 -15.83 9.86 5.25
C LEU A 9 -17.12 10.37 5.90
N ALA A 10 -17.07 11.55 6.53
CA ALA A 10 -18.26 12.18 7.11
C ALA A 10 -19.29 12.59 6.02
N ASP A 11 -18.82 13.12 4.89
CA ASP A 11 -19.67 13.48 3.74
C ASP A 11 -20.39 12.25 3.14
N TYR A 12 -19.77 11.06 3.25
CA TYR A 12 -20.41 9.78 2.92
C TYR A 12 -21.35 9.24 4.01
N GLY A 13 -21.55 9.96 5.10
CA GLY A 13 -22.44 9.56 6.19
C GLY A 13 -21.85 8.57 7.18
N ALA A 14 -20.53 8.37 7.19
CA ALA A 14 -19.88 7.47 8.14
C ALA A 14 -19.78 8.10 9.54
N GLU A 15 -20.11 7.36 10.59
CA GLU A 15 -19.77 7.68 11.97
C GLU A 15 -18.26 7.44 12.19
N LEU A 16 -17.53 8.49 12.54
CA LEU A 16 -16.09 8.41 12.74
C LEU A 16 -15.75 8.19 14.21
N VAL A 17 -15.00 7.14 14.51
CA VAL A 17 -14.41 6.89 15.82
C VAL A 17 -12.90 7.06 15.70
N LEU A 18 -12.37 8.15 16.25
CA LEU A 18 -10.95 8.45 16.23
C LEU A 18 -10.26 7.85 17.45
N THR A 19 -9.13 7.20 17.23
CA THR A 19 -8.25 6.63 18.28
C THR A 19 -6.98 7.46 18.42
N PRO A 20 -6.30 7.42 19.58
CA PRO A 20 -5.03 8.12 19.77
C PRO A 20 -3.98 7.74 18.72
N ALA A 21 -3.29 8.72 18.17
CA ALA A 21 -2.25 8.49 17.16
C ALA A 21 -1.12 7.58 17.65
N ALA A 22 -0.80 7.63 18.94
CA ALA A 22 0.23 6.79 19.56
C ALA A 22 -0.09 5.29 19.51
N GLU A 23 -1.38 4.90 19.43
CA GLU A 23 -1.80 3.51 19.31
C GLU A 23 -1.70 2.98 17.86
N GLY A 24 -1.49 3.86 16.91
CA GLY A 24 -1.37 3.53 15.49
C GLY A 24 -2.59 2.78 14.94
N MET A 25 -2.37 1.97 13.92
CA MET A 25 -3.44 1.17 13.28
C MET A 25 -3.95 0.06 14.20
N GLY A 26 -3.10 -0.49 15.07
CA GLY A 26 -3.50 -1.51 16.06
C GLY A 26 -4.61 -1.01 16.99
N GLY A 27 -4.53 0.24 17.47
CA GLY A 27 -5.57 0.86 18.28
C GLY A 27 -6.90 1.00 17.54
N ALA A 28 -6.87 1.40 16.24
CA ALA A 28 -8.07 1.48 15.42
C ALA A 28 -8.73 0.10 15.22
N VAL A 29 -7.95 -0.95 14.98
CA VAL A 29 -8.45 -2.33 14.85
C VAL A 29 -9.09 -2.80 16.15
N ALA A 30 -8.43 -2.53 17.29
CA ALA A 30 -8.97 -2.90 18.62
C ALA A 30 -10.30 -2.18 18.91
N ALA A 31 -10.38 -0.87 18.61
CA ALA A 31 -11.61 -0.10 18.74
C ALA A 31 -12.75 -0.64 17.86
N ALA A 32 -12.45 -0.95 16.59
CA ALA A 32 -13.44 -1.53 15.67
C ALA A 32 -13.99 -2.87 16.17
N LYS A 33 -13.13 -3.78 16.63
CA LYS A 33 -13.53 -5.07 17.23
C LYS A 33 -14.41 -4.88 18.46
N ARG A 34 -14.08 -3.92 19.31
CA ARG A 34 -14.90 -3.58 20.49
C ARG A 34 -16.28 -3.08 20.09
N ILE A 35 -16.36 -2.15 19.12
CA ILE A 35 -17.63 -1.60 18.65
C ILE A 35 -18.54 -2.71 18.09
N VAL A 36 -17.99 -3.59 17.26
CA VAL A 36 -18.76 -4.73 16.71
C VAL A 36 -19.28 -5.65 17.82
N LYS A 37 -18.44 -5.90 18.84
CA LYS A 37 -18.86 -6.72 20.00
C LYS A 37 -19.98 -6.05 20.82
N GLU A 38 -19.95 -4.73 20.99
CA GLU A 38 -20.89 -3.97 21.82
C GLU A 38 -22.19 -3.65 21.07
N ARG A 39 -22.11 -3.28 19.78
CA ARG A 39 -23.23 -2.76 19.01
C ARG A 39 -23.75 -3.77 17.96
N GLY A 40 -23.02 -4.86 17.74
CA GLY A 40 -23.25 -5.77 16.61
C GLY A 40 -22.72 -5.22 15.29
N GLY A 41 -23.02 -5.90 14.20
CA GLY A 41 -22.62 -5.48 12.85
C GLY A 41 -21.56 -6.39 12.24
N PHE A 42 -21.10 -6.04 11.04
CA PHE A 42 -20.09 -6.78 10.29
C PHE A 42 -18.70 -6.11 10.44
N PHE A 43 -17.74 -6.89 10.91
CA PHE A 43 -16.33 -6.47 10.93
C PHE A 43 -15.67 -6.81 9.58
N ALA A 44 -15.39 -5.81 8.76
CA ALA A 44 -14.80 -6.01 7.43
C ALA A 44 -13.37 -6.60 7.47
N ASP A 45 -12.68 -6.41 8.61
CA ASP A 45 -11.32 -6.94 8.88
C ASP A 45 -10.33 -6.73 7.74
N GLN A 46 -10.06 -5.49 7.41
CA GLN A 46 -9.17 -5.10 6.30
C GLN A 46 -7.83 -5.85 6.30
N PHE A 47 -7.31 -6.22 7.46
CA PHE A 47 -6.00 -6.85 7.63
C PHE A 47 -6.01 -8.37 7.71
N GLY A 48 -7.19 -8.98 7.84
CA GLY A 48 -7.36 -10.43 7.95
C GLY A 48 -8.32 -11.04 6.92
N ASN A 49 -9.16 -10.21 6.29
CA ASN A 49 -10.16 -10.71 5.34
C ASN A 49 -9.51 -11.07 3.98
N PRO A 50 -9.56 -12.34 3.55
CA PRO A 50 -8.94 -12.78 2.30
C PRO A 50 -9.61 -12.23 1.04
N SER A 51 -10.78 -11.59 1.16
CA SER A 51 -11.50 -11.01 0.01
C SER A 51 -10.70 -9.95 -0.71
N SER A 52 -9.83 -9.19 -0.01
CA SER A 52 -8.95 -8.21 -0.65
C SER A 52 -7.90 -8.88 -1.54
N VAL A 53 -7.31 -9.98 -1.06
CA VAL A 53 -6.37 -10.80 -1.85
C VAL A 53 -7.06 -11.39 -3.06
N LYS A 54 -8.28 -11.94 -2.87
CA LYS A 54 -9.09 -12.50 -3.95
C LYS A 54 -9.42 -11.46 -5.01
N ALA A 55 -9.85 -10.26 -4.61
CA ALA A 55 -10.18 -9.19 -5.54
C ALA A 55 -8.96 -8.84 -6.44
N HIS A 56 -7.78 -8.65 -5.86
CA HIS A 56 -6.58 -8.34 -6.65
C HIS A 56 -6.09 -9.51 -7.51
N PHE A 57 -6.31 -10.74 -7.06
CA PHE A 57 -6.06 -11.94 -7.86
C PHE A 57 -6.97 -12.01 -9.09
N GLU A 58 -8.26 -11.70 -8.93
CA GLU A 58 -9.27 -11.85 -9.97
C GLU A 58 -9.39 -10.64 -10.91
N THR A 59 -8.88 -9.45 -10.50
CA THR A 59 -9.02 -8.21 -11.28
C THR A 59 -7.67 -7.57 -11.58
N THR A 60 -6.99 -7.02 -10.58
CA THR A 60 -5.76 -6.24 -10.78
C THR A 60 -4.65 -7.02 -11.50
N ALA A 61 -4.42 -8.27 -11.09
CA ALA A 61 -3.38 -9.07 -11.71
C ALA A 61 -3.70 -9.41 -13.19
N PRO A 62 -4.90 -9.91 -13.56
CA PRO A 62 -5.28 -10.08 -14.97
C PRO A 62 -5.15 -8.80 -15.79
N GLU A 63 -5.56 -7.64 -15.26
CA GLU A 63 -5.43 -6.35 -15.94
C GLU A 63 -3.96 -6.00 -16.21
N ILE A 64 -3.08 -6.18 -15.24
CA ILE A 64 -1.63 -5.94 -15.39
C ILE A 64 -1.07 -6.81 -16.51
N PHE A 65 -1.27 -8.12 -16.46
CA PHE A 65 -0.67 -9.05 -17.43
C PHE A 65 -1.33 -9.00 -18.81
N SER A 66 -2.56 -8.51 -18.90
CA SER A 66 -3.20 -8.19 -20.18
C SER A 66 -2.61 -6.94 -20.82
N ALA A 67 -2.35 -5.90 -20.02
CA ALA A 67 -1.81 -4.63 -20.51
C ALA A 67 -0.29 -4.68 -20.74
N LEU A 68 0.44 -5.43 -19.92
CA LEU A 68 1.90 -5.51 -19.94
C LEU A 68 2.37 -6.96 -19.78
N PRO A 69 2.23 -7.81 -20.81
CA PRO A 69 2.56 -9.24 -20.73
C PRO A 69 4.05 -9.53 -20.44
N SER A 70 4.93 -8.57 -20.73
CA SER A 70 6.38 -8.67 -20.57
C SER A 70 6.89 -8.17 -19.24
N VAL A 71 6.03 -7.76 -18.31
CA VAL A 71 6.46 -7.21 -17.02
C VAL A 71 7.29 -8.23 -16.23
N LYS A 72 8.47 -7.79 -15.75
CA LYS A 72 9.42 -8.65 -15.03
C LYS A 72 9.46 -8.40 -13.54
N ALA A 73 9.03 -7.23 -13.11
CA ALA A 73 8.95 -6.91 -11.69
C ALA A 73 7.76 -5.99 -11.39
N ILE A 74 7.12 -6.21 -10.25
CA ILE A 74 6.03 -5.37 -9.75
C ILE A 74 6.40 -4.88 -8.35
N VAL A 75 6.30 -3.58 -8.12
CA VAL A 75 6.51 -2.96 -6.80
C VAL A 75 5.18 -2.51 -6.24
N ALA A 76 4.86 -2.96 -5.05
CA ALA A 76 3.63 -2.60 -4.36
C ALA A 76 3.89 -2.24 -2.89
N GLY A 77 3.40 -1.10 -2.46
CA GLY A 77 3.40 -0.71 -1.04
C GLY A 77 2.50 -1.62 -0.22
N VAL A 78 2.99 -2.04 0.95
CA VAL A 78 2.26 -2.97 1.82
C VAL A 78 1.59 -2.22 2.98
N GLY A 79 0.26 -2.06 2.87
CA GLY A 79 -0.63 -1.66 3.96
C GLY A 79 -1.28 -2.91 4.56
N SER A 80 -2.39 -3.38 4.01
CA SER A 80 -3.01 -4.67 4.37
C SER A 80 -2.35 -5.88 3.71
N GLY A 81 -1.60 -5.66 2.64
CA GLY A 81 -0.96 -6.71 1.84
C GLY A 81 -1.84 -7.29 0.73
N GLY A 82 -3.12 -6.96 0.68
CA GLY A 82 -4.07 -7.55 -0.27
C GLY A 82 -3.60 -7.47 -1.71
N THR A 83 -3.13 -6.30 -2.15
CA THR A 83 -2.65 -6.06 -3.52
C THR A 83 -1.43 -6.92 -3.85
N ALA A 84 -0.36 -6.79 -3.06
CA ALA A 84 0.90 -7.49 -3.33
C ALA A 84 0.74 -9.03 -3.27
N ILE A 85 0.03 -9.54 -2.27
CA ILE A 85 -0.24 -10.98 -2.11
C ILE A 85 -1.18 -11.48 -3.21
N GLY A 86 -2.23 -10.73 -3.59
CA GLY A 86 -3.14 -11.11 -4.66
C GLY A 86 -2.42 -11.25 -6.00
N ILE A 87 -1.58 -10.27 -6.35
CA ILE A 87 -0.75 -10.31 -7.56
C ILE A 87 0.24 -11.48 -7.51
N LYS A 88 0.94 -11.68 -6.37
CA LYS A 88 1.89 -12.78 -6.22
C LYS A 88 1.23 -14.15 -6.40
N LYS A 89 0.07 -14.36 -5.80
CA LYS A 89 -0.71 -15.60 -5.97
C LYS A 89 -1.10 -15.83 -7.43
N TYR A 90 -1.48 -14.79 -8.15
CA TYR A 90 -1.81 -14.89 -9.57
C TYR A 90 -0.60 -15.33 -10.40
N ILE A 91 0.56 -14.71 -10.17
CA ILE A 91 1.82 -15.05 -10.84
C ILE A 91 2.16 -16.52 -10.62
N VAL A 92 2.10 -16.99 -9.38
CA VAL A 92 2.40 -18.39 -9.03
C VAL A 92 1.39 -19.35 -9.69
N ALA A 93 0.10 -19.04 -9.62
CA ALA A 93 -0.96 -19.88 -10.17
C ALA A 93 -0.88 -20.03 -11.69
N HIS A 94 -0.34 -19.04 -12.40
CA HIS A 94 -0.23 -19.04 -13.86
C HIS A 94 1.20 -19.31 -14.37
N GLY A 95 2.16 -19.60 -13.49
CA GLY A 95 3.55 -19.88 -13.85
C GLY A 95 4.25 -18.72 -14.58
N LEU A 96 3.92 -17.47 -14.22
CA LEU A 96 4.45 -16.28 -14.89
C LEU A 96 5.85 -15.94 -14.37
N ASP A 97 6.75 -15.55 -15.29
CA ASP A 97 8.10 -15.09 -14.96
C ASP A 97 8.10 -13.59 -14.58
N CYS A 98 7.58 -13.30 -13.39
CA CYS A 98 7.51 -11.95 -12.86
C CYS A 98 7.74 -11.98 -11.34
N LYS A 99 8.54 -11.04 -10.84
CA LYS A 99 8.85 -10.89 -9.42
C LYS A 99 7.92 -9.85 -8.77
N VAL A 100 7.60 -10.05 -7.49
CA VAL A 100 6.84 -9.08 -6.69
C VAL A 100 7.70 -8.60 -5.53
N PHE A 101 7.95 -7.30 -5.51
CA PHE A 101 8.67 -6.63 -4.43
C PHE A 101 7.67 -5.87 -3.55
N ALA A 102 7.65 -6.24 -2.27
CA ALA A 102 6.94 -5.49 -1.26
C ALA A 102 7.70 -4.20 -0.92
N LEU A 103 6.99 -3.12 -0.62
CA LEU A 103 7.60 -1.86 -0.23
C LEU A 103 7.06 -1.41 1.12
N GLU A 104 7.97 -1.01 1.99
CA GLU A 104 7.68 -0.45 3.32
C GLU A 104 8.47 0.85 3.57
N PRO A 105 8.07 1.69 4.55
CA PRO A 105 8.83 2.88 4.91
C PRO A 105 10.17 2.53 5.55
N ALA A 106 11.25 3.21 5.18
CA ALA A 106 12.58 3.03 5.79
C ALA A 106 12.61 3.41 7.28
N GLU A 107 11.70 4.27 7.73
CA GLU A 107 11.52 4.62 9.15
C GLU A 107 10.78 3.55 9.95
N SER A 108 10.06 2.64 9.25
CA SER A 108 9.28 1.56 9.85
C SER A 108 9.47 0.25 9.09
N PRO A 109 10.70 -0.30 9.02
CA PRO A 109 11.03 -1.50 8.24
C PRO A 109 10.63 -2.76 9.01
N LEU A 110 9.34 -2.93 9.26
CA LEU A 110 8.81 -3.99 10.10
C LEU A 110 8.91 -5.37 9.45
N MET A 111 8.70 -5.44 8.12
CA MET A 111 8.77 -6.71 7.40
C MET A 111 10.21 -7.18 7.18
N SER A 112 11.15 -6.26 6.96
CA SER A 112 12.55 -6.59 6.69
C SER A 112 13.42 -6.64 7.95
N GLU A 113 13.17 -5.77 8.95
CA GLU A 113 14.02 -5.61 10.13
C GLU A 113 13.29 -5.86 11.45
N GLY A 114 11.98 -6.10 11.46
CA GLY A 114 11.19 -6.30 12.69
C GLY A 114 10.99 -5.04 13.53
N ARG A 115 11.24 -3.86 12.98
CA ARG A 115 11.21 -2.56 13.69
C ARG A 115 10.09 -1.66 13.16
N ALA A 116 9.11 -1.33 14.01
CA ALA A 116 8.10 -0.33 13.71
C ALA A 116 8.57 1.08 14.09
N GLY A 117 8.13 2.09 13.36
CA GLY A 117 8.43 3.50 13.62
C GLY A 117 7.39 4.44 13.03
N ALA A 118 7.45 5.72 13.40
CA ALA A 118 6.65 6.77 12.78
C ALA A 118 7.20 7.10 11.39
N HIS A 119 6.33 7.29 10.40
CA HIS A 119 6.71 7.58 9.03
C HIS A 119 5.67 8.47 8.33
N LEU A 120 6.06 9.07 7.19
CA LEU A 120 5.23 10.00 6.42
C LEU A 120 4.39 9.33 5.32
N ILE A 121 4.66 8.08 4.96
CA ILE A 121 3.99 7.42 3.83
C ILE A 121 2.63 6.88 4.27
N GLN A 122 1.57 7.67 4.07
CA GLN A 122 0.21 7.24 4.40
C GLN A 122 -0.23 6.06 3.53
N GLY A 123 -0.97 5.12 4.13
CA GLY A 123 -1.60 3.98 3.44
C GLY A 123 -0.77 2.69 3.44
N ILE A 124 0.51 2.76 3.82
CA ILE A 124 1.38 1.58 4.00
C ILE A 124 2.06 1.59 5.37
N GLY A 125 2.78 0.54 5.73
CA GLY A 125 3.57 0.51 6.96
C GLY A 125 2.72 0.52 8.23
N ALA A 126 1.78 -0.41 8.39
CA ALA A 126 1.08 -0.62 9.65
C ALA A 126 2.09 -0.97 10.77
N ASN A 127 1.76 -0.64 12.02
CA ASN A 127 2.62 -0.95 13.17
C ASN A 127 2.57 -2.43 13.60
N PHE A 128 2.08 -3.29 12.73
CA PHE A 128 2.08 -4.75 12.84
C PHE A 128 2.12 -5.37 11.44
N ILE A 129 2.52 -6.65 11.34
CA ILE A 129 2.43 -7.41 10.09
C ILE A 129 1.01 -7.97 9.98
N PRO A 130 0.25 -7.60 8.91
CA PRO A 130 -1.10 -8.09 8.70
C PRO A 130 -1.14 -9.62 8.55
N ALA A 131 -2.24 -10.25 8.99
CA ALA A 131 -2.42 -11.69 8.89
C ALA A 131 -2.44 -12.20 7.42
N LEU A 132 -2.77 -11.34 6.47
CA LEU A 132 -2.73 -11.65 5.03
C LEU A 132 -1.31 -11.72 4.46
N VAL A 133 -0.31 -11.17 5.15
CA VAL A 133 1.06 -11.00 4.64
C VAL A 133 1.94 -12.15 5.10
N ASP A 134 2.33 -12.99 4.15
CA ASP A 134 3.51 -13.84 4.28
C ASP A 134 4.70 -13.11 3.66
N THR A 135 5.62 -12.62 4.49
CA THR A 135 6.80 -11.87 4.02
C THR A 135 7.73 -12.71 3.16
N LYS A 136 7.69 -14.04 3.29
CA LYS A 136 8.48 -14.98 2.48
C LYS A 136 7.90 -15.20 1.08
N ALA A 137 6.67 -14.78 0.84
CA ALA A 137 6.05 -14.87 -0.48
C ALA A 137 6.61 -13.86 -1.48
N PHE A 138 7.22 -12.77 -1.01
CA PHE A 138 7.80 -11.75 -1.87
C PHE A 138 9.21 -12.12 -2.35
N ASP A 139 9.56 -11.66 -3.54
CA ASP A 139 10.89 -11.84 -4.12
C ASP A 139 11.93 -10.87 -3.53
N GLY A 140 11.46 -9.88 -2.78
CA GLY A 140 12.26 -8.95 -2.00
C GLY A 140 11.39 -7.92 -1.30
N ILE A 141 11.98 -7.25 -0.31
CA ILE A 141 11.36 -6.15 0.43
C ILE A 141 12.22 -4.90 0.22
N LEU A 142 11.61 -3.84 -0.27
CA LEU A 142 12.23 -2.55 -0.52
C LEU A 142 11.85 -1.57 0.57
N THR A 143 12.78 -0.70 0.94
CA THR A 143 12.51 0.40 1.84
C THR A 143 12.68 1.74 1.13
N VAL A 144 11.79 2.69 1.40
CA VAL A 144 11.86 4.07 0.87
C VAL A 144 11.65 5.06 2.01
N ARG A 145 12.48 6.09 2.06
CA ARG A 145 12.34 7.15 3.07
C ARG A 145 11.08 7.97 2.80
N GLY A 146 10.35 8.28 3.86
CA GLY A 146 9.11 9.06 3.76
C GLY A 146 9.33 10.45 3.14
N GLU A 147 10.41 11.15 3.50
CA GLU A 147 10.75 12.45 2.92
C GLU A 147 11.04 12.38 1.41
N ASP A 148 11.68 11.30 0.95
CA ASP A 148 11.97 11.11 -0.46
C ASP A 148 10.66 10.87 -1.24
N ALA A 149 9.75 10.05 -0.68
CA ALA A 149 8.45 9.82 -1.26
C ALA A 149 7.59 11.09 -1.38
N VAL A 150 7.61 11.95 -0.34
CA VAL A 150 6.92 13.24 -0.36
C VAL A 150 7.47 14.14 -1.46
N ARG A 151 8.80 14.26 -1.59
CA ARG A 151 9.41 15.06 -2.68
C ARG A 151 9.10 14.51 -4.07
N GLU A 152 9.06 13.21 -4.21
CA GLU A 152 8.80 12.54 -5.49
C GLU A 152 7.37 12.80 -6.00
N VAL A 153 6.37 13.01 -5.14
CA VAL A 153 5.00 13.39 -5.56
C VAL A 153 5.04 14.63 -6.46
N GLY A 154 5.67 15.70 -6.00
CA GLY A 154 5.80 16.92 -6.80
C GLY A 154 6.65 16.74 -8.07
N ALA A 155 7.70 15.89 -8.01
CA ALA A 155 8.52 15.59 -9.16
C ALA A 155 7.75 14.85 -10.25
N LEU A 156 6.95 13.84 -9.88
CA LEU A 156 6.09 13.09 -10.80
C LEU A 156 5.03 13.99 -11.45
N PHE A 157 4.43 14.88 -10.68
CA PHE A 157 3.47 15.85 -11.22
C PHE A 157 4.12 16.80 -12.22
N ARG A 158 5.22 17.45 -11.86
CA ARG A 158 5.88 18.44 -12.74
C ARG A 158 6.48 17.83 -14.00
N THR A 159 6.99 16.59 -13.92
CA THR A 159 7.71 15.96 -15.05
C THR A 159 6.75 15.20 -15.98
N TYR A 160 5.74 14.53 -15.41
CA TYR A 160 4.90 13.59 -16.16
C TYR A 160 3.40 13.90 -16.09
N GLY A 161 2.98 14.92 -15.32
CA GLY A 161 1.57 15.21 -15.08
C GLY A 161 0.85 14.13 -14.23
N ILE A 162 1.61 13.31 -13.48
CA ILE A 162 1.03 12.23 -12.69
C ILE A 162 0.62 12.75 -11.32
N GLU A 163 -0.68 12.81 -11.10
CA GLU A 163 -1.30 13.14 -9.81
C GLU A 163 -1.48 11.87 -8.96
N CYS A 164 -0.57 11.62 -8.05
CA CYS A 164 -0.61 10.41 -7.21
C CYS A 164 -0.32 10.71 -5.74
N GLY A 165 -0.65 9.75 -4.85
CA GLY A 165 -0.36 9.87 -3.43
C GLY A 165 1.08 9.52 -3.05
N ILE A 166 1.42 9.72 -1.77
CA ILE A 166 2.78 9.51 -1.25
C ILE A 166 3.23 8.05 -1.39
N SER A 167 2.33 7.08 -1.14
CA SER A 167 2.64 5.65 -1.30
C SER A 167 2.86 5.24 -2.76
N SER A 168 2.20 5.92 -3.69
CA SER A 168 2.40 5.76 -5.12
C SER A 168 3.79 6.25 -5.55
N ALA A 169 4.18 7.43 -5.10
CA ALA A 169 5.52 7.99 -5.34
C ALA A 169 6.62 7.10 -4.72
N ALA A 170 6.39 6.55 -3.53
CA ALA A 170 7.29 5.57 -2.93
C ALA A 170 7.45 4.32 -3.81
N ALA A 171 6.36 3.79 -4.40
CA ALA A 171 6.43 2.65 -5.29
C ALA A 171 7.25 2.95 -6.56
N VAL A 172 7.14 4.16 -7.11
CA VAL A 172 7.98 4.60 -8.24
C VAL A 172 9.45 4.66 -7.87
N LEU A 173 9.79 5.21 -6.69
CA LEU A 173 11.18 5.20 -6.20
C LEU A 173 11.72 3.79 -6.02
N GLY A 174 10.92 2.87 -5.47
CA GLY A 174 11.26 1.46 -5.36
C GLY A 174 11.50 0.81 -6.73
N ALA A 175 10.64 1.09 -7.71
CA ALA A 175 10.80 0.58 -9.07
C ALA A 175 12.08 1.11 -9.74
N ARG A 176 12.40 2.39 -9.56
CA ARG A 176 13.67 2.97 -10.06
C ARG A 176 14.90 2.32 -9.42
N ALA A 177 14.84 1.99 -8.13
CA ALA A 177 15.94 1.31 -7.45
C ALA A 177 16.22 -0.08 -8.04
N LEU A 178 15.16 -0.81 -8.46
CA LEU A 178 15.29 -2.12 -9.10
C LEU A 178 15.81 -2.08 -10.53
N ARG A 179 15.81 -0.92 -11.20
CA ARG A 179 16.13 -0.81 -12.63
C ARG A 179 17.53 -1.33 -12.96
N LYS A 180 18.46 -1.25 -12.03
CA LYS A 180 19.85 -1.71 -12.22
C LYS A 180 19.97 -3.24 -12.29
N ASP A 181 19.04 -3.93 -11.63
CA ASP A 181 19.09 -5.38 -11.40
C ASP A 181 17.95 -6.12 -12.14
N THR A 182 17.20 -5.41 -12.98
CA THR A 182 16.04 -5.99 -13.68
C THR A 182 16.09 -5.65 -15.16
N ASP A 183 16.22 -6.68 -15.99
CA ASP A 183 16.04 -6.55 -17.44
C ASP A 183 14.56 -6.71 -17.78
N GLY A 184 13.98 -5.68 -18.42
CA GLY A 184 12.58 -5.65 -18.81
C GLY A 184 11.76 -4.59 -18.06
N ASP A 185 10.45 -4.69 -18.19
CA ASP A 185 9.54 -3.72 -17.63
C ASP A 185 9.35 -3.92 -16.12
N ILE A 186 9.34 -2.79 -15.39
CA ILE A 186 9.04 -2.74 -13.96
C ILE A 186 7.79 -1.91 -13.78
N LEU A 187 6.77 -2.48 -13.13
CA LEU A 187 5.51 -1.82 -12.85
C LEU A 187 5.46 -1.38 -11.39
N ALA A 188 5.12 -0.12 -11.15
CA ALA A 188 4.82 0.41 -9.83
C ALA A 188 3.30 0.53 -9.64
N ILE A 189 2.79 0.01 -8.53
CA ILE A 189 1.37 0.16 -8.18
C ILE A 189 1.13 1.55 -7.59
N LEU A 190 0.24 2.31 -8.21
CA LEU A 190 -0.20 3.64 -7.76
C LEU A 190 -1.64 3.54 -7.22
N PRO A 191 -1.82 3.32 -5.90
CA PRO A 191 -3.13 2.95 -5.35
C PRO A 191 -4.08 4.12 -5.14
N ASP A 192 -3.59 5.35 -5.14
CA ASP A 192 -4.41 6.53 -4.87
C ASP A 192 -3.98 7.76 -5.67
N ARG A 193 -4.89 8.73 -5.73
CA ARG A 193 -4.74 10.00 -6.45
C ARG A 193 -4.53 11.16 -5.49
N ALA A 194 -4.29 12.34 -6.08
CA ALA A 194 -4.06 13.61 -5.40
C ALA A 194 -5.20 14.08 -4.48
N ASP A 195 -6.44 13.72 -4.81
CA ASP A 195 -7.66 14.16 -4.11
C ASP A 195 -7.71 13.82 -2.60
N ARG A 196 -6.79 12.98 -2.14
CA ARG A 196 -6.69 12.55 -0.73
C ARG A 196 -5.60 13.26 0.07
N TYR A 197 -4.93 14.23 -0.55
CA TYR A 197 -3.75 14.91 0.01
C TYR A 197 -3.86 16.43 -0.16
N PRO A 198 -3.18 17.22 0.70
CA PRO A 198 -3.13 18.67 0.52
C PRO A 198 -2.52 19.05 -0.82
N SER A 199 -3.08 20.08 -1.48
CA SER A 199 -2.58 20.58 -2.76
C SER A 199 -1.11 21.04 -2.72
N SER A 200 -0.62 21.43 -1.55
CA SER A 200 0.79 21.83 -1.34
C SER A 200 1.82 20.72 -1.63
N LEU A 201 1.39 19.45 -1.74
CA LEU A 201 2.28 18.36 -2.14
C LEU A 201 2.67 18.38 -3.63
N TYR A 202 1.94 19.12 -4.47
CA TYR A 202 2.11 19.13 -5.94
C TYR A 202 2.79 20.39 -6.47
N HIS A 203 3.01 21.40 -5.60
CA HIS A 203 3.57 22.70 -5.96
C HIS A 203 4.96 22.95 -5.42
#